data_6e558ea5889a0ec2e4acaf15ae0eb2f3
#
_entry.id   6e558ea5889a0ec2e4acaf15ae0eb2f3
#
_cell.length_a   1.000
_cell.length_b   1.000
_cell.length_c   1.000
_cell.angle_alpha   90.00
_cell.angle_beta   90.00
_cell.angle_gamma   90.00
#
_symmetry.space_group_name_H-M   'P 1'
#
loop_
_entity.id
_entity.type
_entity.pdbx_description
1 polymer ?
#
loop_
_entity_poly.entity_id
_entity_poly.type
_entity_poly.pdbx_seq_one_letter_code
_entity_poly.pdbx_strand_id
1 'polypeptide(L)' 'MKITYINHSGFLIETKDCYYIFDYYKGELPLLDKKKEVIVFCSHFHKDHFNPVIFEILDDMGMTYQA' A
#
# COMPACT_ATOMS: atom_id res chain seq x y z
N MET A 1 7.19 7.84 -12.42
CA MET A 1 6.59 6.68 -11.73
C MET A 1 7.68 5.88 -11.02
N LYS A 2 7.40 5.46 -9.81
CA LYS A 2 8.34 4.69 -9.02
C LYS A 2 7.67 3.42 -8.53
N ILE A 3 8.35 2.29 -8.64
CA ILE A 3 7.83 0.99 -8.22
C ILE A 3 8.73 0.45 -7.10
N THR A 4 8.11 0.12 -5.96
CA THR A 4 8.82 -0.43 -4.81
C THR A 4 8.24 -1.79 -4.48
N TYR A 5 9.09 -2.80 -4.43
CA TYR A 5 8.70 -4.13 -3.97
C TYR A 5 8.60 -4.12 -2.44
N ILE A 6 7.47 -4.58 -1.91
CA ILE A 6 7.27 -4.60 -0.46
C ILE A 6 7.64 -5.97 0.11
N ASN A 7 6.87 -6.98 -0.25
CA ASN A 7 7.11 -8.34 0.22
C ASN A 7 6.18 -9.30 -0.53
N HIS A 8 6.60 -10.54 -0.73
CA HIS A 8 5.86 -11.54 -1.48
C HIS A 8 5.46 -10.97 -2.85
N SER A 9 4.17 -10.83 -3.12
CA SER A 9 3.70 -10.23 -4.35
C SER A 9 3.25 -8.79 -4.16
N GLY A 10 3.62 -8.16 -3.04
CA GLY A 10 3.19 -6.80 -2.74
C GLY A 10 4.06 -5.75 -3.40
N PHE A 11 3.42 -4.76 -3.98
CA PHE A 11 4.10 -3.64 -4.66
C PHE A 11 3.48 -2.32 -4.26
N LEU A 12 4.33 -1.31 -4.21
CA LEU A 12 3.92 0.08 -4.08
C LEU A 12 4.30 0.79 -5.37
N ILE A 13 3.33 1.40 -6.02
CA ILE A 13 3.57 2.21 -7.21
C ILE A 13 3.27 3.66 -6.86
N GLU A 14 4.25 4.52 -7.05
CA GLU A 14 4.09 5.95 -6.83
C GLU A 14 3.96 6.67 -8.17
N THR A 15 2.88 7.42 -8.32
CA THR A 15 2.70 8.32 -9.45
C THR A 15 2.78 9.76 -8.95
N LYS A 16 2.59 10.72 -9.86
CA LYS A 16 2.61 12.12 -9.50
C LYS A 16 1.55 12.48 -8.46
N ASP A 17 0.39 11.84 -8.53
CA ASP A 17 -0.78 12.24 -7.75
C ASP A 17 -1.18 11.28 -6.65
N CYS A 18 -0.77 10.03 -6.72
CA CYS A 18 -1.21 9.04 -5.74
C CYS A 18 -0.26 7.86 -5.64
N TYR A 19 -0.55 7.02 -4.66
CA TYR A 19 0.13 5.74 -4.47
C TYR A 19 -0.85 4.62 -4.71
N TYR A 20 -0.35 3.51 -5.28
CA TYR A 20 -1.11 2.29 -5.44
C TYR A 20 -0.39 1.19 -4.69
N ILE A 21 -1.08 0.53 -3.75
CA ILE A 21 -0.52 -0.59 -2.99
C ILE A 21 -1.23 -1.85 -3.43
N PHE A 22 -0.44 -2.83 -3.91
CA PHE A 22 -0.97 -4.09 -4.41
C PHE A 22 -0.58 -5.22 -3.49
N ASP A 23 -1.57 -6.02 -3.09
CA ASP A 23 -1.36 -7.30 -2.40
C ASP A 23 -0.43 -7.21 -1.20
N TYR A 24 -0.61 -6.18 -0.38
CA TYR A 24 0.18 -6.05 0.83
C TYR A 24 -0.09 -7.22 1.78
N TYR A 25 0.95 -7.89 2.20
CA TYR A 25 0.85 -8.95 3.21
C TYR A 25 1.63 -8.57 4.46
N LYS A 26 2.89 -8.20 4.30
CA LYS A 26 3.74 -7.75 5.40
C LYS A 26 4.88 -6.91 4.83
N GLY A 27 5.65 -6.31 5.71
CA GLY A 27 6.79 -5.50 5.30
C GLY A 27 6.57 -4.04 5.62
N GLU A 28 7.64 -3.29 5.58
CA GLU A 28 7.60 -1.86 5.87
C GLU A 28 7.33 -1.07 4.62
N LEU A 29 6.52 -0.03 4.78
CA LEU A 29 6.30 0.95 3.71
C LEU A 29 7.34 2.06 3.84
N PRO A 30 7.79 2.62 2.71
CA PRO A 30 8.61 3.82 2.77
C PRO A 30 7.79 4.99 3.27
N LEU A 31 8.46 6.09 3.60
CA LEU A 31 7.76 7.31 4.00
C LEU A 31 6.95 7.83 2.82
N LEU A 32 5.64 7.99 3.03
CA LEU A 32 4.72 8.44 1.99
C LEU A 32 4.39 9.92 2.15
N ASP A 33 4.13 10.57 1.02
CA ASP A 33 3.71 11.97 0.99
C ASP A 33 2.22 12.04 1.36
N LYS A 34 1.92 12.70 2.47
CA LYS A 34 0.54 12.80 2.99
C LYS A 34 -0.39 13.60 2.07
N LYS A 35 0.16 14.33 1.12
CA LYS A 35 -0.63 15.10 0.16
C LYS A 35 -1.24 14.23 -0.93
N LYS A 36 -0.75 12.98 -1.05
CA LYS A 36 -1.22 12.05 -2.06
C LYS A 36 -2.19 11.05 -1.44
N GLU A 37 -3.13 10.62 -2.23
CA GLU A 37 -4.07 9.59 -1.83
C GLU A 37 -3.47 8.20 -2.07
N VAL A 38 -3.87 7.23 -1.26
CA VAL A 38 -3.44 5.84 -1.41
C VAL A 38 -4.64 5.01 -1.86
N ILE A 39 -4.43 4.18 -2.87
CA ILE A 39 -5.43 3.24 -3.34
C ILE A 39 -4.89 1.83 -3.11
N VAL A 40 -5.65 1.03 -2.38
CA VAL A 40 -5.23 -0.31 -1.98
C VAL A 40 -5.96 -1.35 -2.82
N PHE A 41 -5.20 -2.25 -3.43
CA PHE A 41 -5.73 -3.34 -4.25
C PHE A 41 -5.36 -4.69 -3.66
N CYS A 42 -6.27 -5.63 -3.78
CA CYS A 42 -6.04 -7.02 -3.41
C CYS A 42 -6.52 -7.91 -4.55
N SER A 43 -5.60 -8.63 -5.18
CA SER A 43 -5.94 -9.51 -6.28
C SER A 43 -6.52 -10.84 -5.81
N HIS A 44 -6.16 -11.26 -4.59
CA HIS A 44 -6.62 -12.52 -3.99
C HIS A 44 -6.85 -12.34 -2.51
N PHE A 45 -7.85 -13.04 -1.96
CA PHE A 45 -8.09 -13.06 -0.52
C PHE A 45 -7.36 -14.24 0.15
N HIS A 46 -6.10 -14.44 -0.18
CA HIS A 46 -5.26 -15.44 0.48
C HIS A 46 -4.41 -14.75 1.54
N LYS A 47 -4.13 -15.46 2.64
CA LYS A 47 -3.39 -14.89 3.76
C LYS A 47 -2.00 -14.40 3.39
N ASP A 48 -1.40 -15.00 2.39
CA ASP A 48 -0.06 -14.65 1.95
C ASP A 48 -0.04 -13.59 0.84
N HIS A 49 -1.21 -13.03 0.49
CA HIS A 49 -1.32 -12.00 -0.53
C HIS A 49 -1.88 -10.69 0.00
N PHE A 50 -2.55 -10.72 1.15
CA PHE A 50 -3.17 -9.51 1.66
C PHE A 50 -3.32 -9.58 3.17
N ASN A 51 -2.98 -8.47 3.83
CA ASN A 51 -3.14 -8.34 5.28
C ASN A 51 -3.86 -7.01 5.56
N PRO A 52 -5.07 -7.06 6.14
CA PRO A 52 -5.83 -5.83 6.43
C PRO A 52 -5.12 -4.85 7.34
N VAL A 53 -4.05 -5.25 8.01
CA VAL A 53 -3.27 -4.34 8.86
C VAL A 53 -2.76 -3.13 8.08
N ILE A 54 -2.71 -3.22 6.73
CA ILE A 54 -2.30 -2.08 5.91
C ILE A 54 -3.15 -0.84 6.20
N PHE A 55 -4.42 -1.01 6.51
CA PHE A 55 -5.30 0.12 6.80
C PHE A 55 -4.92 0.78 8.12
N GLU A 56 -4.50 -0.01 9.12
CA GLU A 56 -4.02 0.55 10.38
C GLU A 56 -2.70 1.30 10.19
N ILE A 57 -1.83 0.75 9.36
CA ILE A 57 -0.54 1.40 9.05
C ILE A 57 -0.80 2.74 8.38
N LEU A 58 -1.69 2.79 7.41
CA LEU A 58 -2.01 4.03 6.71
C LEU A 58 -2.67 5.04 7.62
N ASP A 59 -3.54 4.60 8.54
CA ASP A 59 -4.14 5.48 9.53
C ASP A 59 -3.07 6.08 10.44
N ASP A 60 -2.12 5.27 10.89
CA ASP A 60 -1.05 5.74 11.76
C ASP A 60 -0.14 6.74 11.04
N MET A 61 0.01 6.61 9.75
CA MET A 61 0.80 7.52 8.93
C MET A 61 0.03 8.79 8.58
N GLY A 62 -1.25 8.86 8.91
CA GLY A 62 -2.09 10.00 8.57
C GLY A 62 -2.45 10.10 7.10
N MET A 63 -2.44 8.97 6.38
CA MET A 63 -2.74 8.95 4.95
C MET A 63 -4.25 8.87 4.70
N THR A 64 -4.68 9.50 3.60
CA THR A 64 -6.02 9.29 3.06
C THR A 64 -5.95 8.12 2.09
N TYR A 65 -6.88 7.18 2.22
CA TYR A 65 -6.84 5.98 1.38
C TYR A 65 -8.24 5.49 1.04
N GLN A 66 -8.29 4.66 0.00
CA GLN A 66 -9.49 3.91 -0.35
C GLN A 66 -9.09 2.52 -0.87
N ALA A 67 -10.03 1.60 -0.81
CA ALA A 67 -9.78 0.22 -1.21
C ALA A 67 -10.59 -0.16 -2.44
#